data_cad0187172ff74b17328074b3837963a
#
_entry.id   cad0187172ff74b17328074b3837963a
#
_cell.length_a   1.000
_cell.length_b   1.000
_cell.length_c   1.000
_cell.angle_alpha   90.00
_cell.angle_beta   90.00
_cell.angle_gamma   90.00
#
_symmetry.space_group_name_H-M   'P 1'
#
loop_
_entity.id
_entity.type
_entity.pdbx_description
1 polymer ?
#
loop_
_entity_poly.entity_id
_entity_poly.type
_entity_poly.pdbx_seq_one_letter_code
_entity_poly.pdbx_strand_id
1 'polypeptide(L)'
;MGSTNTSTRNVALTRRAFVTGALGAGLVAFAGMGVLSQTAPAQAQETSTAQDGPDYDIVIIGAGGAGMTAAMSAHDGGARVLLIEKMTVAGGNTVCAEGGMNACCTKVQEAEGIEDSVELFANDTFEGGHELGNMDLITFMCENSNAALERLEERGMPLTKLSTSGGASVKRIHRPEDGEAVGTYLVRHMCEQCEQRNVAAVTQMHADELLVDDSGAVCGVRATDLRTGASVTYNARAVIVTAGGFGANHEMLAQYRPELLNAVTTNQPGATGDGILLAQAIGADTVDIDQIQVHPTVEQATATLLSEGIRGDGAVLINKDGQRFTNELLTRDKVSAAEWEQPEGWAYAVFDKKVYDSNKSVESKFVSKGLALVADTIEELGQLMDTDAEAFVETIAAYNDAIANGEDDPMGREKARESIVDA
;
A
#
# COMPACT_ATOMS: atom_id res chain seq x y z
N MET A 1 22.22 36.34 -23.09
CA MET A 1 22.64 35.02 -22.60
C MET A 1 22.14 34.96 -21.17
N GLY A 2 20.93 34.45 -20.98
CA GLY A 2 20.31 34.31 -19.65
C GLY A 2 20.69 32.97 -19.08
N SER A 3 21.44 32.96 -18.02
CA SER A 3 21.69 31.80 -17.19
C SER A 3 20.43 31.53 -16.39
N THR A 4 19.71 30.49 -16.72
CA THR A 4 18.65 29.94 -15.86
C THR A 4 19.33 29.26 -14.68
N ASN A 5 19.36 29.94 -13.56
CA ASN A 5 19.76 29.37 -12.28
C ASN A 5 18.63 28.39 -11.86
N THR A 6 18.82 27.10 -12.09
CA THR A 6 17.97 26.05 -11.51
C THR A 6 18.43 25.84 -10.07
N SER A 7 17.78 26.54 -9.12
CA SER A 7 18.05 26.27 -7.71
C SER A 7 17.56 24.86 -7.36
N THR A 8 18.39 24.07 -6.74
CA THR A 8 18.01 22.81 -6.11
C THR A 8 17.30 23.11 -4.79
N ARG A 9 16.30 22.32 -4.42
CA ARG A 9 15.48 22.53 -3.23
C ARG A 9 15.53 21.31 -2.33
N ASN A 10 15.73 21.54 -1.06
CA ASN A 10 15.62 20.49 -0.04
C ASN A 10 14.18 20.39 0.46
N VAL A 11 13.73 19.18 0.79
CA VAL A 11 12.34 18.89 1.16
C VAL A 11 12.28 18.15 2.50
N ALA A 12 11.50 18.67 3.44
CA ALA A 12 11.21 18.01 4.71
C ALA A 12 9.69 17.86 4.91
N LEU A 13 9.24 16.71 5.39
CA LEU A 13 7.85 16.43 5.67
C LEU A 13 7.57 16.50 7.17
N THR A 14 6.48 17.15 7.59
CA THR A 14 6.23 17.47 9.00
C THR A 14 4.78 17.23 9.41
N ARG A 15 4.60 16.87 10.68
CA ARG A 15 3.31 16.72 11.36
C ARG A 15 2.57 18.06 11.57
N ARG A 16 3.26 19.19 11.66
CA ARG A 16 2.70 20.47 12.15
C ARG A 16 2.32 21.51 11.11
N ALA A 17 2.57 21.34 9.85
CA ALA A 17 2.26 22.35 8.83
C ALA A 17 0.76 22.71 8.72
N PHE A 18 -0.13 22.16 9.57
CA PHE A 18 -1.59 22.28 9.42
C PHE A 18 -2.38 22.76 10.64
N VAL A 19 -1.79 23.34 11.67
CA VAL A 19 -2.55 23.77 12.87
C VAL A 19 -3.06 25.22 12.82
N THR A 20 -2.88 25.96 11.76
CA THR A 20 -3.46 27.30 11.63
C THR A 20 -4.15 27.52 10.28
N GLY A 21 -5.39 27.07 10.15
CA GLY A 21 -6.17 27.40 8.96
C GLY A 21 -7.51 26.70 8.84
N ALA A 22 -8.53 27.30 9.47
CA ALA A 22 -9.92 27.27 9.08
C ALA A 22 -10.72 25.96 9.14
N LEU A 23 -11.58 25.90 10.13
CA LEU A 23 -12.93 25.35 10.01
C LEU A 23 -13.59 25.84 8.69
N GLY A 24 -13.65 24.97 7.71
CA GLY A 24 -14.33 25.21 6.47
C GLY A 24 -14.63 23.87 5.82
N ALA A 25 -15.89 23.44 5.95
CA ALA A 25 -16.43 22.32 5.20
C ALA A 25 -16.21 22.57 3.70
N GLY A 26 -15.28 21.88 3.08
CA GLY A 26 -15.03 21.90 1.66
C GLY A 26 -15.03 20.49 1.13
N LEU A 27 -16.15 20.11 0.49
CA LEU A 27 -16.18 19.00 -0.46
C LEU A 27 -15.06 19.25 -1.49
N VAL A 28 -14.00 18.48 -1.42
CA VAL A 28 -13.04 18.41 -2.52
C VAL A 28 -13.67 17.55 -3.60
N ALA A 29 -14.28 18.21 -4.57
CA ALA A 29 -14.67 17.59 -5.81
C ALA A 29 -13.39 17.14 -6.53
N PHE A 30 -13.23 15.83 -6.74
CA PHE A 30 -12.33 15.28 -7.73
C PHE A 30 -12.80 15.75 -9.12
N ALA A 31 -12.26 16.85 -9.59
CA ALA A 31 -12.43 17.29 -10.97
C ALA A 31 -11.20 16.87 -11.75
N GLY A 32 -11.36 15.84 -12.59
CA GLY A 32 -10.38 15.59 -13.62
C GLY A 32 -9.97 14.17 -13.90
N MET A 33 -10.91 13.23 -13.96
CA MET A 33 -10.86 12.09 -14.87
C MET A 33 -12.30 11.68 -15.12
N GLY A 34 -12.77 11.91 -16.33
CA GLY A 34 -14.08 11.45 -16.76
C GLY A 34 -14.10 9.94 -16.85
N VAL A 35 -14.33 9.28 -15.74
CA VAL A 35 -14.88 7.93 -15.75
C VAL A 35 -16.36 8.14 -16.05
N LEU A 36 -16.75 7.87 -17.27
CA LEU A 36 -18.14 7.68 -17.65
C LEU A 36 -18.67 6.53 -16.78
N SER A 37 -19.20 6.87 -15.62
CA SER A 37 -20.09 5.99 -14.89
C SER A 37 -21.33 5.81 -15.74
N GLN A 38 -21.29 4.86 -16.68
CA GLN A 38 -22.50 4.24 -17.16
C GLN A 38 -22.98 3.34 -16.03
N THR A 39 -23.85 3.91 -15.19
CA THR A 39 -24.75 3.12 -14.37
C THR A 39 -25.60 2.32 -15.36
N ALA A 40 -25.21 1.09 -15.63
CA ALA A 40 -26.17 0.10 -16.11
C ALA A 40 -27.28 0.09 -15.04
N PRO A 41 -28.55 0.30 -15.41
CA PRO A 41 -29.62 0.17 -14.44
C PRO A 41 -29.53 -1.27 -13.93
N ALA A 42 -29.37 -1.43 -12.61
CA ALA A 42 -29.62 -2.71 -11.97
C ALA A 42 -31.07 -3.06 -12.36
N GLN A 43 -31.22 -3.93 -13.36
CA GLN A 43 -32.51 -4.55 -13.63
C GLN A 43 -32.85 -5.32 -12.35
N ALA A 44 -33.85 -4.80 -11.62
CA ALA A 44 -34.57 -5.60 -10.67
C ALA A 44 -35.06 -6.81 -11.47
N GLN A 45 -34.37 -7.95 -11.33
CA GLN A 45 -34.86 -9.20 -11.87
C GLN A 45 -36.13 -9.54 -11.09
N GLU A 46 -37.25 -9.29 -11.75
CA GLU A 46 -38.51 -9.92 -11.39
C GLU A 46 -38.26 -11.43 -11.26
N THR A 47 -38.84 -12.00 -10.22
CA THR A 47 -38.86 -13.40 -9.86
C THR A 47 -38.79 -14.34 -11.09
N SER A 48 -37.59 -14.74 -11.42
CA SER A 48 -37.34 -15.81 -12.38
C SER A 48 -37.73 -17.14 -11.73
N THR A 49 -38.52 -17.91 -12.42
CA THR A 49 -38.83 -19.32 -12.18
C THR A 49 -37.59 -20.06 -11.72
N ALA A 50 -37.69 -20.78 -10.60
CA ALA A 50 -36.63 -21.55 -9.97
C ALA A 50 -35.83 -22.32 -11.02
N GLN A 51 -34.60 -21.90 -11.31
CA GLN A 51 -33.61 -22.78 -11.92
C GLN A 51 -33.16 -23.71 -10.80
N ASP A 52 -33.23 -25.02 -11.04
CA ASP A 52 -32.65 -26.02 -10.13
C ASP A 52 -31.12 -25.86 -10.13
N GLY A 53 -30.59 -25.13 -9.18
CA GLY A 53 -29.15 -24.96 -8.98
C GLY A 53 -28.73 -23.55 -8.50
N PRO A 54 -27.46 -23.38 -8.12
CA PRO A 54 -26.96 -22.10 -7.66
C PRO A 54 -26.92 -21.04 -8.77
N ASP A 55 -27.15 -19.77 -8.41
CA ASP A 55 -27.16 -18.64 -9.34
C ASP A 55 -25.79 -18.43 -9.98
N TYR A 56 -24.72 -18.67 -9.20
CA TYR A 56 -23.33 -18.52 -9.59
C TYR A 56 -22.52 -19.78 -9.27
N ASP A 57 -21.47 -20.02 -10.03
CA ASP A 57 -20.49 -21.05 -9.67
C ASP A 57 -19.60 -20.53 -8.54
N ILE A 58 -19.23 -19.23 -8.60
CA ILE A 58 -18.37 -18.58 -7.60
C ILE A 58 -18.89 -17.18 -7.29
N VAL A 59 -19.06 -16.87 -6.00
CA VAL A 59 -19.20 -15.50 -5.49
C VAL A 59 -17.88 -15.06 -4.85
N ILE A 60 -17.41 -13.87 -5.19
CA ILE A 60 -16.15 -13.29 -4.68
C ILE A 60 -16.49 -12.04 -3.88
N ILE A 61 -16.03 -12.00 -2.64
CA ILE A 61 -16.26 -10.88 -1.71
C ILE A 61 -15.04 -9.98 -1.65
N GLY A 62 -15.16 -8.75 -2.12
CA GLY A 62 -14.10 -7.73 -2.16
C GLY A 62 -13.44 -7.60 -3.53
N ALA A 63 -13.51 -6.40 -4.12
CA ALA A 63 -12.96 -6.09 -5.44
C ALA A 63 -11.61 -5.36 -5.37
N GLY A 64 -10.73 -5.79 -4.47
CA GLY A 64 -9.31 -5.46 -4.47
C GLY A 64 -8.54 -6.27 -5.53
N GLY A 65 -7.21 -6.16 -5.56
CA GLY A 65 -6.37 -6.89 -6.51
C GLY A 65 -6.57 -8.40 -6.48
N ALA A 66 -6.71 -9.00 -5.29
CA ALA A 66 -6.96 -10.44 -5.14
C ALA A 66 -8.31 -10.84 -5.73
N GLY A 67 -9.39 -10.09 -5.43
CA GLY A 67 -10.73 -10.40 -5.92
C GLY A 67 -10.88 -10.24 -7.42
N MET A 68 -10.34 -9.17 -7.99
CA MET A 68 -10.34 -8.98 -9.44
C MET A 68 -9.52 -10.05 -10.16
N THR A 69 -8.37 -10.45 -9.60
CA THR A 69 -7.55 -11.55 -10.15
C THR A 69 -8.30 -12.88 -10.10
N ALA A 70 -8.96 -13.17 -8.97
CA ALA A 70 -9.79 -14.37 -8.82
C ALA A 70 -10.96 -14.36 -9.80
N ALA A 71 -11.65 -13.22 -9.97
CA ALA A 71 -12.77 -13.06 -10.89
C ALA A 71 -12.36 -13.32 -12.34
N MET A 72 -11.27 -12.70 -12.79
CA MET A 72 -10.73 -12.94 -14.13
C MET A 72 -10.34 -14.39 -14.34
N SER A 73 -9.65 -15.01 -13.37
CA SER A 73 -9.18 -16.38 -13.48
C SER A 73 -10.34 -17.38 -13.48
N ALA A 74 -11.34 -17.19 -12.65
CA ALA A 74 -12.52 -18.05 -12.61
C ALA A 74 -13.36 -17.93 -13.89
N HIS A 75 -13.55 -16.70 -14.40
CA HIS A 75 -14.23 -16.46 -15.66
C HIS A 75 -13.50 -17.12 -16.84
N ASP A 76 -12.17 -16.93 -16.93
CA ASP A 76 -11.35 -17.54 -17.99
C ASP A 76 -11.38 -19.08 -17.92
N GLY A 77 -11.63 -19.65 -16.73
CA GLY A 77 -11.92 -21.07 -16.50
C GLY A 77 -13.36 -21.50 -16.81
N GLY A 78 -14.21 -20.59 -17.28
CA GLY A 78 -15.60 -20.89 -17.69
C GLY A 78 -16.63 -20.84 -16.55
N ALA A 79 -16.28 -20.35 -15.36
CA ALA A 79 -17.21 -20.22 -14.25
C ALA A 79 -18.13 -18.99 -14.40
N ARG A 80 -19.37 -19.10 -13.92
CA ARG A 80 -20.28 -17.96 -13.70
C ARG A 80 -19.87 -17.28 -12.41
N VAL A 81 -19.33 -16.06 -12.52
CA VAL A 81 -18.74 -15.34 -11.39
C VAL A 81 -19.58 -14.13 -11.03
N LEU A 82 -19.77 -13.89 -9.72
CA LEU A 82 -20.22 -12.63 -9.16
C LEU A 82 -19.11 -12.04 -8.30
N LEU A 83 -18.71 -10.80 -8.55
CA LEU A 83 -17.78 -10.04 -7.74
C LEU A 83 -18.55 -8.93 -7.02
N ILE A 84 -18.56 -8.92 -5.69
CA ILE A 84 -19.22 -7.89 -4.88
C ILE A 84 -18.22 -7.04 -4.11
N GLU A 85 -18.52 -5.74 -3.97
CA GLU A 85 -17.69 -4.76 -3.27
C GLU A 85 -18.57 -3.82 -2.44
N LYS A 86 -18.25 -3.64 -1.16
CA LYS A 86 -19.03 -2.75 -0.29
C LYS A 86 -18.80 -1.26 -0.54
N MET A 87 -17.62 -0.89 -1.02
CA MET A 87 -17.30 0.50 -1.34
C MET A 87 -17.98 0.94 -2.65
N THR A 88 -17.97 2.24 -2.89
CA THR A 88 -18.53 2.83 -4.13
C THR A 88 -17.68 2.56 -5.36
N VAL A 89 -16.42 2.17 -5.17
CA VAL A 89 -15.44 1.88 -6.22
C VAL A 89 -14.65 0.63 -5.89
N ALA A 90 -14.23 -0.10 -6.91
CA ALA A 90 -13.28 -1.20 -6.78
C ALA A 90 -11.86 -0.70 -6.55
N GLY A 91 -10.99 -1.56 -6.04
CA GLY A 91 -9.57 -1.28 -5.85
C GLY A 91 -9.04 -1.64 -4.45
N GLY A 92 -9.85 -1.46 -3.40
CA GLY A 92 -9.46 -1.75 -2.02
C GLY A 92 -8.11 -1.13 -1.66
N ASN A 93 -7.33 -1.75 -0.78
CA ASN A 93 -5.99 -1.29 -0.44
C ASN A 93 -4.98 -1.44 -1.59
N THR A 94 -5.29 -2.23 -2.61
CA THR A 94 -4.41 -2.37 -3.78
C THR A 94 -4.17 -1.02 -4.46
N VAL A 95 -5.19 -0.15 -4.57
CA VAL A 95 -5.03 1.17 -5.20
C VAL A 95 -4.06 2.09 -4.43
N CYS A 96 -3.86 1.84 -3.14
CA CYS A 96 -2.95 2.61 -2.29
C CYS A 96 -1.48 2.13 -2.35
N ALA A 97 -1.19 1.03 -3.06
CA ALA A 97 0.16 0.48 -3.13
C ALA A 97 1.09 1.38 -3.96
N GLU A 98 2.18 1.83 -3.34
CA GLU A 98 3.15 2.75 -3.95
C GLU A 98 4.37 2.02 -4.53
N GLY A 99 4.82 0.97 -3.88
CA GLY A 99 6.06 0.28 -4.19
C GLY A 99 6.01 -0.46 -5.52
N GLY A 100 5.73 -1.73 -5.47
CA GLY A 100 5.68 -2.63 -6.61
C GLY A 100 5.33 -4.03 -6.15
N MET A 101 5.49 -5.01 -7.02
CA MET A 101 5.29 -6.42 -6.72
C MET A 101 6.65 -7.13 -6.60
N ASN A 102 6.91 -7.77 -5.47
CA ASN A 102 8.11 -8.59 -5.30
C ASN A 102 7.98 -9.90 -6.07
N ALA A 103 9.02 -10.24 -6.84
CA ALA A 103 9.15 -11.54 -7.49
C ALA A 103 10.62 -11.90 -7.69
N CYS A 104 10.93 -13.18 -7.75
CA CYS A 104 12.25 -13.73 -7.99
C CYS A 104 12.34 -14.50 -9.30
N CYS A 105 13.55 -14.73 -9.78
CA CYS A 105 13.84 -15.52 -11.00
C CYS A 105 13.14 -14.98 -12.24
N THR A 106 13.06 -13.65 -12.37
CA THR A 106 12.33 -13.00 -13.46
C THR A 106 13.25 -12.62 -14.61
N LYS A 107 12.70 -12.57 -15.82
CA LYS A 107 13.45 -12.08 -17.00
C LYS A 107 13.96 -10.64 -16.85
N VAL A 108 13.28 -9.83 -16.02
CA VAL A 108 13.69 -8.44 -15.72
C VAL A 108 14.94 -8.42 -14.85
N GLN A 109 15.02 -9.30 -13.85
CA GLN A 109 16.22 -9.49 -13.03
C GLN A 109 17.39 -10.01 -13.87
N GLU A 110 17.14 -11.01 -14.71
CA GLU A 110 18.16 -11.57 -15.62
C GLU A 110 18.75 -10.49 -16.55
N ALA A 111 17.91 -9.62 -17.10
CA ALA A 111 18.34 -8.51 -17.97
C ALA A 111 19.22 -7.48 -17.25
N GLU A 112 19.06 -7.28 -15.93
CA GLU A 112 19.90 -6.43 -15.09
C GLU A 112 21.10 -7.19 -14.48
N GLY A 113 21.29 -8.49 -14.79
CA GLY A 113 22.37 -9.33 -14.24
C GLY A 113 22.20 -9.64 -12.74
N ILE A 114 20.98 -9.64 -12.24
CA ILE A 114 20.65 -9.94 -10.86
C ILE A 114 20.37 -11.42 -10.73
N GLU A 115 21.20 -12.10 -9.93
CA GLU A 115 20.99 -13.51 -9.54
C GLU A 115 20.05 -13.54 -8.32
N ASP A 116 18.96 -14.28 -8.42
CA ASP A 116 17.99 -14.48 -7.35
C ASP A 116 17.46 -15.91 -7.34
N SER A 117 16.87 -16.33 -6.23
CA SER A 117 16.27 -17.65 -6.10
C SER A 117 15.03 -17.63 -5.22
N VAL A 118 14.22 -18.67 -5.36
CA VAL A 118 13.06 -18.91 -4.47
C VAL A 118 13.50 -19.02 -3.02
N GLU A 119 14.60 -19.74 -2.76
CA GLU A 119 15.13 -19.95 -1.42
C GLU A 119 15.59 -18.62 -0.79
N LEU A 120 16.34 -17.79 -1.56
CA LEU A 120 16.80 -16.49 -1.08
C LEU A 120 15.61 -15.56 -0.79
N PHE A 121 14.60 -15.54 -1.66
CA PHE A 121 13.40 -14.73 -1.45
C PHE A 121 12.57 -15.23 -0.26
N ALA A 122 12.42 -16.54 -0.10
CA ALA A 122 11.70 -17.13 1.03
C ALA A 122 12.41 -16.84 2.36
N ASN A 123 13.74 -16.93 2.40
CA ASN A 123 14.52 -16.61 3.59
C ASN A 123 14.41 -15.12 3.97
N ASP A 124 14.60 -14.20 3.01
CA ASP A 124 14.40 -12.75 3.24
C ASP A 124 12.99 -12.45 3.80
N THR A 125 11.98 -13.14 3.29
CA THR A 125 10.58 -12.97 3.72
C THR A 125 10.36 -13.51 5.15
N PHE A 126 10.92 -14.67 5.45
CA PHE A 126 10.80 -15.32 6.75
C PHE A 126 11.53 -14.53 7.84
N GLU A 127 12.78 -14.12 7.58
CA GLU A 127 13.57 -13.29 8.49
C GLU A 127 12.90 -11.91 8.69
N GLY A 128 12.42 -11.28 7.62
CA GLY A 128 11.69 -10.01 7.68
C GLY A 128 10.36 -10.10 8.45
N GLY A 129 9.77 -11.28 8.52
CA GLY A 129 8.60 -11.62 9.33
C GLY A 129 8.94 -12.15 10.73
N HIS A 130 10.15 -11.91 11.24
CA HIS A 130 10.62 -12.39 12.55
C HIS A 130 10.51 -13.90 12.74
N GLU A 131 10.65 -14.66 11.68
CA GLU A 131 10.53 -16.12 11.64
C GLU A 131 9.18 -16.68 12.14
N LEU A 132 8.14 -15.83 12.18
CA LEU A 132 6.80 -16.22 12.60
C LEU A 132 5.97 -16.84 11.48
N GLY A 133 6.29 -16.50 10.22
CA GLY A 133 5.53 -16.93 9.06
C GLY A 133 5.58 -18.45 8.82
N ASN A 134 4.52 -18.97 8.20
CA ASN A 134 4.52 -20.36 7.73
C ASN A 134 5.40 -20.50 6.48
N MET A 135 6.53 -21.19 6.61
CA MET A 135 7.52 -21.35 5.54
C MET A 135 6.94 -22.03 4.29
N ASP A 136 6.00 -22.96 4.43
CA ASP A 136 5.37 -23.62 3.26
C ASP A 136 4.56 -22.62 2.44
N LEU A 137 3.81 -21.72 3.09
CA LEU A 137 3.07 -20.65 2.41
C LEU A 137 4.00 -19.61 1.79
N ILE A 138 5.06 -19.24 2.48
CA ILE A 138 6.08 -18.32 1.99
C ILE A 138 6.75 -18.89 0.74
N THR A 139 7.21 -20.14 0.80
CA THR A 139 7.85 -20.82 -0.33
C THR A 139 6.91 -20.92 -1.52
N PHE A 140 5.65 -21.31 -1.29
CA PHE A 140 4.64 -21.36 -2.35
C PHE A 140 4.43 -19.99 -3.02
N MET A 141 4.36 -18.91 -2.25
CA MET A 141 4.26 -17.54 -2.79
C MET A 141 5.47 -17.21 -3.65
N CYS A 142 6.70 -17.48 -3.15
CA CYS A 142 7.93 -17.18 -3.86
C CYS A 142 8.07 -17.98 -5.16
N GLU A 143 7.76 -19.27 -5.16
CA GLU A 143 7.76 -20.15 -6.34
C GLU A 143 6.82 -19.66 -7.45
N ASN A 144 5.67 -19.08 -7.07
CA ASN A 144 4.66 -18.61 -8.01
C ASN A 144 4.78 -17.13 -8.37
N SER A 145 5.74 -16.41 -7.81
CA SER A 145 5.87 -14.95 -7.97
C SER A 145 6.17 -14.54 -9.40
N ASN A 146 7.09 -15.23 -10.09
CA ASN A 146 7.39 -14.97 -11.50
C ASN A 146 6.18 -15.26 -12.41
N ALA A 147 5.52 -16.40 -12.22
CA ALA A 147 4.33 -16.75 -12.99
C ALA A 147 3.18 -15.74 -12.80
N ALA A 148 3.08 -15.13 -11.62
CA ALA A 148 2.13 -14.06 -11.37
C ALA A 148 2.47 -12.79 -12.17
N LEU A 149 3.75 -12.39 -12.26
CA LEU A 149 4.19 -11.28 -13.11
C LEU A 149 3.94 -11.55 -14.60
N GLU A 150 4.28 -12.75 -15.08
CA GLU A 150 4.05 -13.15 -16.47
C GLU A 150 2.55 -13.07 -16.81
N ARG A 151 1.67 -13.50 -15.90
CA ARG A 151 0.22 -13.39 -16.06
C ARG A 151 -0.29 -11.96 -16.07
N LEU A 152 0.32 -11.05 -15.29
CA LEU A 152 0.02 -9.62 -15.39
C LEU A 152 0.43 -9.07 -16.76
N GLU A 153 1.62 -9.42 -17.25
CA GLU A 153 2.11 -9.00 -18.57
C GLU A 153 1.20 -9.51 -19.70
N GLU A 154 0.80 -10.79 -19.68
CA GLU A 154 -0.14 -11.38 -20.64
C GLU A 154 -1.49 -10.62 -20.68
N ARG A 155 -1.87 -10.02 -19.56
CA ARG A 155 -3.09 -9.20 -19.43
C ARG A 155 -2.85 -7.72 -19.72
N GLY A 156 -1.68 -7.35 -20.26
CA GLY A 156 -1.35 -5.98 -20.63
C GLY A 156 -0.90 -5.09 -19.46
N MET A 157 -0.44 -5.70 -18.37
CA MET A 157 0.06 -5.01 -17.16
C MET A 157 1.53 -5.36 -16.87
N PRO A 158 2.48 -5.08 -17.78
CA PRO A 158 3.89 -5.39 -17.55
C PRO A 158 4.47 -4.54 -16.43
N LEU A 159 5.32 -5.16 -15.59
CA LEU A 159 6.10 -4.50 -14.55
C LEU A 159 7.58 -4.74 -14.85
N THR A 160 8.25 -3.75 -15.44
CA THR A 160 9.56 -3.90 -16.08
C THR A 160 10.70 -3.16 -15.38
N LYS A 161 10.41 -2.28 -14.44
CA LYS A 161 11.40 -1.52 -13.68
C LYS A 161 11.66 -2.14 -12.32
N LEU A 162 12.94 -2.34 -11.96
CA LEU A 162 13.32 -2.89 -10.66
C LEU A 162 13.66 -1.82 -9.62
N SER A 163 13.30 -2.09 -8.37
CA SER A 163 13.73 -1.32 -7.21
C SER A 163 13.98 -2.23 -5.99
N THR A 164 14.53 -1.64 -4.92
CA THR A 164 14.90 -2.36 -3.68
C THR A 164 13.97 -1.94 -2.54
N SER A 165 13.66 -2.88 -1.65
CA SER A 165 13.06 -2.61 -0.34
C SER A 165 14.06 -2.85 0.80
N GLY A 166 13.82 -2.25 1.95
CA GLY A 166 14.55 -2.59 3.17
C GLY A 166 14.40 -4.08 3.50
N GLY A 167 15.50 -4.72 3.92
CA GLY A 167 15.54 -6.15 4.27
C GLY A 167 15.66 -7.10 3.09
N ALA A 168 15.58 -6.65 1.84
CA ALA A 168 15.76 -7.51 0.68
C ALA A 168 17.25 -7.67 0.33
N SER A 169 17.69 -8.92 0.09
CA SER A 169 19.06 -9.23 -0.33
C SER A 169 19.39 -8.69 -1.72
N VAL A 170 18.40 -8.70 -2.64
CA VAL A 170 18.54 -8.22 -4.02
C VAL A 170 17.32 -7.39 -4.42
N LYS A 171 17.39 -6.68 -5.56
CA LYS A 171 16.25 -5.97 -6.14
C LYS A 171 15.18 -6.96 -6.59
N ARG A 172 13.98 -6.87 -6.01
CA ARG A 172 12.83 -7.72 -6.33
C ARG A 172 11.55 -6.97 -6.63
N ILE A 173 11.48 -5.68 -6.28
CA ILE A 173 10.28 -4.89 -6.50
C ILE A 173 10.15 -4.57 -7.98
N HIS A 174 9.16 -5.15 -8.64
CA HIS A 174 8.82 -4.86 -10.03
C HIS A 174 7.76 -3.77 -10.10
N ARG A 175 8.02 -2.74 -10.92
CA ARG A 175 7.21 -1.54 -11.06
C ARG A 175 6.85 -1.28 -12.54
N PRO A 176 5.79 -0.48 -12.81
CA PRO A 176 5.55 0.05 -14.15
C PRO A 176 6.76 0.83 -14.68
N GLU A 177 6.99 0.78 -16.00
CA GLU A 177 8.14 1.40 -16.68
C GLU A 177 8.25 2.91 -16.46
N ASP A 178 7.11 3.61 -16.44
CA ASP A 178 7.05 5.06 -16.27
C ASP A 178 7.21 5.52 -14.81
N GLY A 179 7.31 4.58 -13.84
CA GLY A 179 7.43 4.86 -12.42
C GLY A 179 6.11 5.25 -11.73
N GLU A 180 4.96 5.04 -12.38
CA GLU A 180 3.65 5.20 -11.74
C GLU A 180 3.55 4.28 -10.50
N ALA A 181 2.76 4.69 -9.50
CA ALA A 181 2.44 3.85 -8.34
C ALA A 181 1.76 2.55 -8.81
N VAL A 182 2.32 1.40 -8.40
CA VAL A 182 1.87 0.10 -8.89
C VAL A 182 0.39 -0.16 -8.65
N GLY A 183 -0.14 0.31 -7.52
CA GLY A 183 -1.54 0.08 -7.15
C GLY A 183 -2.52 0.78 -8.09
N THR A 184 -2.28 2.05 -8.38
CA THR A 184 -3.09 2.83 -9.34
C THR A 184 -3.03 2.22 -10.74
N TYR A 185 -1.82 1.84 -11.17
CA TYR A 185 -1.59 1.18 -12.46
C TYR A 185 -2.38 -0.14 -12.56
N LEU A 186 -2.19 -1.05 -11.61
CA LEU A 186 -2.83 -2.36 -11.64
C LEU A 186 -4.37 -2.27 -11.54
N VAL A 187 -4.90 -1.46 -10.59
CA VAL A 187 -6.34 -1.37 -10.38
C VAL A 187 -7.05 -0.84 -11.62
N ARG A 188 -6.51 0.19 -12.28
CA ARG A 188 -7.07 0.73 -13.52
C ARG A 188 -7.22 -0.37 -14.58
N HIS A 189 -6.15 -1.11 -14.88
CA HIS A 189 -6.16 -2.15 -15.88
C HIS A 189 -7.00 -3.38 -15.46
N MET A 190 -6.97 -3.77 -14.19
CA MET A 190 -7.79 -4.87 -13.69
C MET A 190 -9.28 -4.57 -13.81
N CYS A 191 -9.72 -3.35 -13.51
CA CYS A 191 -11.11 -2.93 -13.74
C CYS A 191 -11.50 -3.08 -15.22
N GLU A 192 -10.67 -2.57 -16.14
CA GLU A 192 -10.90 -2.70 -17.58
C GLU A 192 -10.98 -4.18 -18.02
N GLN A 193 -10.10 -5.02 -17.50
CA GLN A 193 -10.08 -6.45 -17.79
C GLN A 193 -11.32 -7.19 -17.23
N CYS A 194 -11.80 -6.79 -16.04
CA CYS A 194 -13.05 -7.31 -15.47
C CYS A 194 -14.27 -6.87 -16.29
N GLU A 195 -14.32 -5.62 -16.75
CA GLU A 195 -15.38 -5.10 -17.61
C GLU A 195 -15.44 -5.85 -18.94
N GLN A 196 -14.29 -6.07 -19.59
CA GLN A 196 -14.20 -6.84 -20.86
C GLN A 196 -14.72 -8.26 -20.73
N ARG A 197 -14.64 -8.86 -19.53
CA ARG A 197 -15.15 -10.21 -19.21
C ARG A 197 -16.58 -10.22 -18.68
N ASN A 198 -17.22 -9.06 -18.54
CA ASN A 198 -18.52 -8.90 -17.88
C ASN A 198 -18.54 -9.44 -16.43
N VAL A 199 -17.42 -9.33 -15.71
CA VAL A 199 -17.29 -9.65 -14.29
C VAL A 199 -16.92 -8.40 -13.45
N ALA A 200 -17.37 -7.23 -13.89
CA ALA A 200 -17.20 -6.00 -13.14
C ALA A 200 -17.86 -6.10 -11.76
N ALA A 201 -17.24 -5.44 -10.78
CA ALA A 201 -17.73 -5.51 -9.40
C ALA A 201 -19.10 -4.85 -9.25
N VAL A 202 -20.00 -5.54 -8.56
CA VAL A 202 -21.25 -4.94 -8.05
C VAL A 202 -20.88 -4.17 -6.77
N THR A 203 -20.75 -2.85 -6.91
CA THR A 203 -20.33 -1.97 -5.82
C THR A 203 -21.50 -1.62 -4.89
N GLN A 204 -21.17 -1.11 -3.69
CA GLN A 204 -22.12 -0.81 -2.62
C GLN A 204 -22.94 -2.04 -2.20
N MET A 205 -22.32 -3.23 -2.27
CA MET A 205 -22.90 -4.51 -1.88
C MET A 205 -22.08 -5.08 -0.72
N HIS A 206 -22.61 -4.97 0.50
CA HIS A 206 -21.95 -5.45 1.70
C HIS A 206 -22.32 -6.92 1.96
N ALA A 207 -21.31 -7.79 2.08
CA ALA A 207 -21.53 -9.17 2.48
C ALA A 207 -21.77 -9.23 3.99
N ASP A 208 -22.93 -9.76 4.39
CA ASP A 208 -23.35 -9.79 5.80
C ASP A 208 -23.15 -11.18 6.42
N GLU A 209 -23.26 -12.25 5.62
CA GLU A 209 -23.22 -13.63 6.12
C GLU A 209 -22.78 -14.59 5.03
N LEU A 210 -21.95 -15.57 5.39
CA LEU A 210 -21.69 -16.77 4.59
C LEU A 210 -22.79 -17.80 4.89
N LEU A 211 -23.52 -18.19 3.87
CA LEU A 211 -24.57 -19.20 4.02
C LEU A 211 -23.96 -20.59 4.00
N VAL A 212 -24.40 -21.45 4.90
CA VAL A 212 -23.97 -22.85 4.97
C VAL A 212 -25.19 -23.78 4.82
N ASP A 213 -25.00 -24.88 4.16
CA ASP A 213 -26.02 -25.93 4.03
C ASP A 213 -26.06 -26.87 5.25
N ASP A 214 -26.96 -27.85 5.23
CA ASP A 214 -27.13 -28.83 6.31
C ASP A 214 -25.86 -29.69 6.54
N SER A 215 -24.94 -29.75 5.58
CA SER A 215 -23.65 -30.45 5.73
C SER A 215 -22.56 -29.58 6.34
N GLY A 216 -22.81 -28.27 6.51
CA GLY A 216 -21.84 -27.27 6.91
C GLY A 216 -20.99 -26.71 5.76
N ALA A 217 -21.30 -27.03 4.51
CA ALA A 217 -20.61 -26.48 3.35
C ALA A 217 -21.15 -25.08 3.00
N VAL A 218 -20.25 -24.15 2.64
CA VAL A 218 -20.65 -22.82 2.19
C VAL A 218 -21.39 -22.93 0.85
N CYS A 219 -22.61 -22.40 0.81
CA CYS A 219 -23.52 -22.48 -0.34
C CYS A 219 -23.98 -21.11 -0.89
N GLY A 220 -23.45 -20.01 -0.38
CA GLY A 220 -23.81 -18.67 -0.84
C GLY A 220 -23.43 -17.56 0.12
N VAL A 221 -23.92 -16.36 -0.20
CA VAL A 221 -23.70 -15.13 0.54
C VAL A 221 -25.01 -14.40 0.71
N ARG A 222 -25.30 -13.92 1.92
CA ARG A 222 -26.28 -12.86 2.14
C ARG A 222 -25.57 -11.54 2.14
N ALA A 223 -26.12 -10.58 1.41
CA ALA A 223 -25.55 -9.26 1.27
C ALA A 223 -26.63 -8.18 1.38
N THR A 224 -26.22 -6.97 1.75
CA THR A 224 -27.07 -5.77 1.77
C THR A 224 -26.64 -4.82 0.65
N ASP A 225 -27.59 -4.42 -0.20
CA ASP A 225 -27.42 -3.29 -1.12
C ASP A 225 -27.43 -2.00 -0.28
N LEU A 226 -26.29 -1.34 -0.15
CA LEU A 226 -26.13 -0.15 0.69
C LEU A 226 -26.84 1.09 0.13
N ARG A 227 -27.29 1.06 -1.14
CA ARG A 227 -28.06 2.17 -1.76
C ARG A 227 -29.53 2.13 -1.34
N THR A 228 -30.04 0.92 -1.17
CA THR A 228 -31.48 0.71 -0.94
C THR A 228 -31.80 0.14 0.45
N GLY A 229 -30.80 -0.44 1.13
CA GLY A 229 -30.98 -1.21 2.35
C GLY A 229 -31.60 -2.59 2.13
N ALA A 230 -31.77 -3.03 0.89
CA ALA A 230 -32.36 -4.33 0.59
C ALA A 230 -31.36 -5.48 0.86
N SER A 231 -31.85 -6.52 1.52
CA SER A 231 -31.11 -7.77 1.67
C SER A 231 -31.27 -8.63 0.42
N VAL A 232 -30.14 -9.14 -0.08
CA VAL A 232 -30.07 -9.99 -1.28
C VAL A 232 -29.33 -11.29 -0.93
N THR A 233 -29.82 -12.41 -1.44
CA THR A 233 -29.14 -13.70 -1.31
C THR A 233 -28.57 -14.12 -2.66
N TYR A 234 -27.29 -14.50 -2.67
CA TYR A 234 -26.59 -15.04 -3.82
C TYR A 234 -26.22 -16.50 -3.53
N ASN A 235 -26.86 -17.45 -4.21
CA ASN A 235 -26.53 -18.86 -4.09
C ASN A 235 -25.31 -19.17 -4.96
N ALA A 236 -24.33 -19.90 -4.40
CA ALA A 236 -23.08 -20.21 -5.09
C ALA A 236 -22.57 -21.61 -4.72
N ARG A 237 -21.80 -22.21 -5.63
CA ARG A 237 -21.11 -23.49 -5.35
C ARG A 237 -19.86 -23.30 -4.49
N ALA A 238 -19.26 -22.10 -4.58
CA ALA A 238 -18.10 -21.70 -3.78
C ALA A 238 -18.10 -20.20 -3.53
N VAL A 239 -17.50 -19.78 -2.42
CA VAL A 239 -17.27 -18.38 -2.09
C VAL A 239 -15.77 -18.14 -1.89
N ILE A 240 -15.23 -17.10 -2.52
CA ILE A 240 -13.84 -16.65 -2.32
C ILE A 240 -13.88 -15.35 -1.53
N VAL A 241 -13.26 -15.33 -0.34
CA VAL A 241 -13.18 -14.14 0.51
C VAL A 241 -11.86 -13.42 0.22
N THR A 242 -11.95 -12.20 -0.31
CA THR A 242 -10.83 -11.32 -0.66
C THR A 242 -11.03 -9.91 -0.11
N ALA A 243 -11.73 -9.80 1.03
CA ALA A 243 -12.18 -8.55 1.63
C ALA A 243 -11.07 -7.73 2.31
N GLY A 244 -9.81 -8.17 2.23
CA GLY A 244 -8.67 -7.48 2.83
C GLY A 244 -8.58 -7.64 4.34
N GLY A 245 -7.88 -6.71 4.98
CA GLY A 245 -7.62 -6.71 6.41
C GLY A 245 -8.52 -5.75 7.19
N PHE A 246 -8.08 -5.37 8.39
CA PHE A 246 -8.87 -4.57 9.34
C PHE A 246 -8.17 -3.28 9.81
N GLY A 247 -7.17 -2.78 9.08
CA GLY A 247 -6.39 -1.61 9.48
C GLY A 247 -7.20 -0.30 9.59
N ALA A 248 -8.46 -0.26 9.14
CA ALA A 248 -9.38 0.87 9.35
C ALA A 248 -10.46 0.58 10.43
N ASN A 249 -10.36 -0.54 11.15
CA ASN A 249 -11.29 -0.91 12.21
C ASN A 249 -10.67 -0.67 13.60
N HIS A 250 -10.99 0.48 14.20
CA HIS A 250 -10.46 0.86 15.51
C HIS A 250 -10.83 -0.12 16.64
N GLU A 251 -11.97 -0.81 16.55
CA GLU A 251 -12.38 -1.80 17.57
C GLU A 251 -11.49 -3.04 17.49
N MET A 252 -11.21 -3.55 16.28
CA MET A 252 -10.29 -4.67 16.09
C MET A 252 -8.85 -4.27 16.45
N LEU A 253 -8.41 -3.05 16.10
CA LEU A 253 -7.10 -2.53 16.51
C LEU A 253 -7.01 -2.48 18.04
N ALA A 254 -8.01 -1.94 18.73
CA ALA A 254 -8.04 -1.89 20.19
C ALA A 254 -8.03 -3.29 20.84
N GLN A 255 -8.65 -4.28 20.20
CA GLN A 255 -8.70 -5.65 20.67
C GLN A 255 -7.35 -6.37 20.55
N TYR A 256 -6.68 -6.25 19.42
CA TYR A 256 -5.47 -7.03 19.10
C TYR A 256 -4.16 -6.27 19.34
N ARG A 257 -4.16 -4.95 19.18
CA ARG A 257 -2.98 -4.07 19.34
C ARG A 257 -3.39 -2.72 19.92
N PRO A 258 -3.78 -2.67 21.22
CA PRO A 258 -4.33 -1.45 21.85
C PRO A 258 -3.39 -0.24 21.79
N GLU A 259 -2.07 -0.44 21.69
CA GLU A 259 -1.09 0.63 21.52
C GLU A 259 -1.21 1.35 20.17
N LEU A 260 -1.85 0.73 19.16
CA LEU A 260 -2.09 1.32 17.84
C LEU A 260 -3.38 2.14 17.74
N LEU A 261 -4.19 2.21 18.81
CA LEU A 261 -5.50 2.87 18.77
C LEU A 261 -5.45 4.32 18.29
N ASN A 262 -4.36 5.02 18.60
CA ASN A 262 -4.15 6.42 18.21
C ASN A 262 -3.31 6.59 16.93
N ALA A 263 -2.88 5.51 16.31
CA ALA A 263 -2.17 5.57 15.05
C ALA A 263 -3.12 5.95 13.91
N VAL A 264 -2.63 6.78 12.98
CA VAL A 264 -3.38 7.06 11.75
C VAL A 264 -3.33 5.84 10.82
N THR A 265 -4.32 5.68 9.96
CA THR A 265 -4.36 4.58 9.01
C THR A 265 -4.23 5.07 7.57
N THR A 266 -3.39 4.40 6.77
CA THR A 266 -3.30 4.59 5.32
C THR A 266 -4.22 3.64 4.56
N ASN A 267 -4.99 2.82 5.27
CA ASN A 267 -5.93 1.89 4.65
C ASN A 267 -7.13 2.61 4.03
N GLN A 268 -7.70 2.00 3.02
CA GLN A 268 -9.03 2.37 2.53
C GLN A 268 -10.05 2.21 3.66
N PRO A 269 -11.08 3.10 3.75
CA PRO A 269 -12.11 3.01 4.80
C PRO A 269 -12.84 1.68 4.85
N GLY A 270 -12.84 0.94 3.74
CA GLY A 270 -13.42 -0.40 3.64
C GLY A 270 -12.61 -1.51 4.29
N ALA A 271 -11.38 -1.27 4.76
CA ALA A 271 -10.55 -2.29 5.41
C ALA A 271 -10.96 -2.51 6.88
N THR A 272 -12.15 -3.04 7.10
CA THR A 272 -12.80 -3.18 8.42
C THR A 272 -12.83 -4.61 8.95
N GLY A 273 -12.18 -5.57 8.25
CA GLY A 273 -12.06 -6.95 8.74
C GLY A 273 -13.27 -7.83 8.45
N ASP A 274 -14.20 -7.41 7.61
CA ASP A 274 -15.44 -8.13 7.34
C ASP A 274 -15.22 -9.59 6.93
N GLY A 275 -14.22 -9.83 6.06
CA GLY A 275 -13.90 -11.18 5.61
C GLY A 275 -13.41 -12.09 6.74
N ILE A 276 -12.70 -11.56 7.71
CA ILE A 276 -12.25 -12.28 8.90
C ILE A 276 -13.47 -12.63 9.76
N LEU A 277 -14.32 -11.65 10.04
CA LEU A 277 -15.53 -11.83 10.86
C LEU A 277 -16.51 -12.82 10.22
N LEU A 278 -16.73 -12.74 8.91
CA LEU A 278 -17.56 -13.68 8.15
C LEU A 278 -17.05 -15.12 8.27
N ALA A 279 -15.74 -15.32 8.12
CA ALA A 279 -15.14 -16.64 8.22
C ALA A 279 -15.19 -17.18 9.65
N GLN A 280 -14.89 -16.35 10.65
CA GLN A 280 -15.00 -16.73 12.07
C GLN A 280 -16.43 -17.13 12.46
N ALA A 281 -17.45 -16.46 11.92
CA ALA A 281 -18.86 -16.76 12.20
C ALA A 281 -19.27 -18.20 11.80
N ILE A 282 -18.56 -18.80 10.86
CA ILE A 282 -18.77 -20.20 10.42
C ILE A 282 -17.68 -21.15 10.94
N GLY A 283 -16.85 -20.72 11.90
CA GLY A 283 -15.91 -21.57 12.62
C GLY A 283 -14.47 -21.56 12.11
N ALA A 284 -14.09 -20.61 11.25
CA ALA A 284 -12.67 -20.42 10.90
C ALA A 284 -11.88 -19.87 12.09
N ASP A 285 -10.63 -20.29 12.21
CA ASP A 285 -9.67 -19.80 13.19
C ASP A 285 -8.79 -18.69 12.57
N THR A 286 -8.03 -17.99 13.41
CA THR A 286 -7.08 -16.95 13.02
C THR A 286 -5.72 -17.25 13.60
N VAL A 287 -4.68 -16.92 12.85
CA VAL A 287 -3.26 -17.04 13.25
C VAL A 287 -2.61 -15.68 13.11
N ASP A 288 -1.79 -15.30 14.10
CA ASP A 288 -0.97 -14.08 14.10
C ASP A 288 -1.79 -12.79 13.84
N ILE A 289 -3.03 -12.74 14.29
CA ILE A 289 -3.95 -11.63 14.02
C ILE A 289 -3.51 -10.31 14.69
N ASP A 290 -2.65 -10.39 15.68
CA ASP A 290 -2.01 -9.27 16.37
C ASP A 290 -0.76 -8.75 15.62
N GLN A 291 -0.30 -9.45 14.57
CA GLN A 291 0.83 -9.02 13.75
C GLN A 291 0.40 -7.93 12.76
N ILE A 292 0.27 -6.70 13.27
CA ILE A 292 -0.17 -5.53 12.50
C ILE A 292 1.04 -4.71 12.11
N GLN A 293 1.24 -4.51 10.80
CA GLN A 293 2.36 -3.72 10.30
C GLN A 293 2.13 -2.23 10.49
N VAL A 294 3.13 -1.54 11.04
CA VAL A 294 3.19 -0.08 11.16
C VAL A 294 4.14 0.47 10.09
N HIS A 295 3.72 1.50 9.38
CA HIS A 295 4.54 2.17 8.36
C HIS A 295 5.15 3.45 8.94
N PRO A 296 6.49 3.61 8.95
CA PRO A 296 7.14 4.72 9.63
C PRO A 296 6.94 6.07 8.94
N THR A 297 6.78 6.11 7.63
CA THR A 297 6.72 7.37 6.88
C THR A 297 5.29 7.69 6.42
N VAL A 298 4.50 8.31 7.31
CA VAL A 298 3.11 8.73 7.05
C VAL A 298 2.93 10.15 7.57
N GLU A 299 2.43 11.05 6.72
CA GLU A 299 2.05 12.39 7.16
C GLU A 299 0.81 12.29 8.06
N GLN A 300 0.94 12.82 9.28
CA GLN A 300 0.02 12.48 10.39
C GLN A 300 -1.34 13.19 10.33
N ALA A 301 -1.43 14.36 9.70
CA ALA A 301 -2.69 15.12 9.65
C ALA A 301 -3.65 14.55 8.60
N THR A 302 -3.14 14.04 7.50
CA THR A 302 -3.91 13.57 6.35
C THR A 302 -3.83 12.06 6.13
N ALA A 303 -3.00 11.35 6.92
CA ALA A 303 -2.65 9.94 6.71
C ALA A 303 -2.09 9.66 5.30
N THR A 304 -1.43 10.65 4.69
CA THR A 304 -0.82 10.48 3.37
C THR A 304 0.46 9.68 3.49
N LEU A 305 0.52 8.52 2.81
CA LEU A 305 1.70 7.66 2.79
C LEU A 305 2.84 8.32 2.00
N LEU A 306 4.01 8.43 2.62
CA LEU A 306 5.27 8.70 1.96
C LEU A 306 5.95 7.36 1.66
N SER A 307 6.20 7.11 0.38
CA SER A 307 6.74 5.83 -0.09
C SER A 307 8.04 5.46 0.66
N GLU A 308 8.17 4.18 1.02
CA GLU A 308 9.40 3.62 1.59
C GLU A 308 10.62 3.82 0.68
N GLY A 309 10.41 3.90 -0.63
CA GLY A 309 11.45 4.18 -1.62
C GLY A 309 12.25 5.44 -1.31
N ILE A 310 11.63 6.46 -0.69
CA ILE A 310 12.33 7.70 -0.29
C ILE A 310 13.47 7.42 0.69
N ARG A 311 13.26 6.54 1.67
CA ARG A 311 14.33 6.11 2.60
C ARG A 311 15.38 5.28 1.87
N GLY A 312 14.93 4.40 0.97
CA GLY A 312 15.78 3.59 0.09
C GLY A 312 16.63 4.42 -0.88
N ASP A 313 16.14 5.58 -1.28
CA ASP A 313 16.82 6.49 -2.23
C ASP A 313 17.74 7.52 -1.56
N GLY A 314 17.74 7.60 -0.22
CA GLY A 314 18.70 8.46 0.48
C GLY A 314 18.14 9.34 1.60
N ALA A 315 16.82 9.42 1.80
CA ALA A 315 16.25 10.23 2.88
C ALA A 315 16.76 9.80 4.26
N VAL A 316 16.92 10.76 5.15
CA VAL A 316 17.25 10.55 6.57
C VAL A 316 16.08 10.98 7.46
N LEU A 317 15.99 10.41 8.66
CA LEU A 317 14.98 10.75 9.66
C LEU A 317 15.59 11.65 10.75
N ILE A 318 15.00 12.82 10.94
CA ILE A 318 15.45 13.85 11.88
C ILE A 318 14.37 14.06 12.94
N ASN A 319 14.74 13.92 14.21
CA ASN A 319 13.86 14.16 15.33
C ASN A 319 13.72 15.67 15.67
N LYS A 320 12.95 15.98 16.70
CA LYS A 320 12.72 17.37 17.14
C LYS A 320 13.98 18.05 17.69
N ASP A 321 14.95 17.28 18.14
CA ASP A 321 16.24 17.80 18.64
C ASP A 321 17.25 18.02 17.50
N GLY A 322 16.85 17.91 16.25
CA GLY A 322 17.69 18.11 15.06
C GLY A 322 18.61 16.93 14.75
N GLN A 323 18.40 15.77 15.33
CA GLN A 323 19.32 14.63 15.25
C GLN A 323 18.75 13.46 14.48
N ARG A 324 19.62 12.73 13.75
CA ARG A 324 19.34 11.36 13.30
C ARG A 324 19.37 10.41 14.49
N PHE A 325 18.50 9.40 14.47
CA PHE A 325 18.33 8.51 15.63
C PHE A 325 18.24 7.02 15.25
N THR A 326 18.20 6.69 13.97
CA THR A 326 18.07 5.29 13.51
C THR A 326 18.74 5.08 12.15
N ASN A 327 18.95 3.81 11.79
CA ASN A 327 19.19 3.40 10.41
C ASN A 327 17.86 3.33 9.67
N GLU A 328 17.66 4.21 8.72
CA GLU A 328 16.40 4.35 7.98
C GLU A 328 16.08 3.16 7.07
N LEU A 329 17.04 2.25 6.85
CA LEU A 329 16.87 1.03 6.06
C LEU A 329 16.55 -0.22 6.88
N LEU A 330 16.38 -0.09 8.18
CA LEU A 330 15.84 -1.17 9.00
C LEU A 330 14.40 -1.50 8.60
N THR A 331 13.90 -2.62 9.09
CA THR A 331 12.50 -3.04 8.87
C THR A 331 11.52 -2.01 9.42
N ARG A 332 10.31 -1.96 8.88
CA ARG A 332 9.30 -0.94 9.20
C ARG A 332 9.00 -0.86 10.69
N ASP A 333 8.87 -2.00 11.34
CA ASP A 333 8.63 -2.12 12.78
C ASP A 333 9.73 -1.49 13.62
N LYS A 334 11.01 -1.73 13.26
CA LYS A 334 12.17 -1.17 13.97
C LYS A 334 12.26 0.34 13.80
N VAL A 335 12.04 0.84 12.58
CA VAL A 335 12.07 2.28 12.32
C VAL A 335 10.90 2.97 13.02
N SER A 336 9.68 2.43 12.95
CA SER A 336 8.51 2.99 13.64
C SER A 336 8.66 2.98 15.16
N ALA A 337 9.24 1.91 15.73
CA ALA A 337 9.54 1.86 17.15
C ALA A 337 10.54 2.96 17.57
N ALA A 338 11.61 3.13 16.78
CA ALA A 338 12.59 4.18 17.02
C ALA A 338 11.99 5.60 16.91
N GLU A 339 11.05 5.83 15.98
CA GLU A 339 10.32 7.10 15.87
C GLU A 339 9.44 7.38 17.09
N TRP A 340 8.72 6.38 17.59
CA TRP A 340 7.87 6.54 18.76
C TRP A 340 8.64 6.83 20.05
N GLU A 341 9.92 6.43 20.12
CA GLU A 341 10.82 6.76 21.22
C GLU A 341 11.34 8.20 21.18
N GLN A 342 11.18 8.90 20.02
CA GLN A 342 11.63 10.27 19.89
C GLN A 342 10.70 11.27 20.60
N PRO A 343 11.18 12.49 20.90
CA PRO A 343 10.33 13.54 21.45
C PRO A 343 9.07 13.75 20.61
N GLU A 344 7.90 13.71 21.24
CA GLU A 344 6.57 13.80 20.62
C GLU A 344 6.22 12.60 19.70
N GLY A 345 7.08 11.57 19.55
CA GLY A 345 6.82 10.33 18.81
C GLY A 345 6.70 10.49 17.30
N TRP A 346 7.45 11.42 16.71
CA TRP A 346 7.49 11.65 15.27
C TRP A 346 8.84 12.20 14.81
N ALA A 347 9.09 12.19 13.50
CA ALA A 347 10.29 12.69 12.86
C ALA A 347 10.01 13.38 11.52
N TYR A 348 10.96 14.17 11.04
CA TYR A 348 11.00 14.66 9.67
C TYR A 348 11.72 13.67 8.77
N ALA A 349 11.16 13.37 7.59
CA ALA A 349 11.90 12.75 6.51
C ALA A 349 12.57 13.85 5.68
N VAL A 350 13.90 13.91 5.72
CA VAL A 350 14.69 14.95 5.05
C VAL A 350 15.45 14.35 3.87
N PHE A 351 15.38 15.01 2.72
CA PHE A 351 16.03 14.58 1.50
C PHE A 351 16.23 15.75 0.53
N ASP A 352 17.13 15.59 -0.40
CA ASP A 352 17.49 16.60 -1.40
C ASP A 352 16.73 16.43 -2.72
N LYS A 353 17.08 17.27 -3.68
CA LYS A 353 16.50 17.27 -5.02
C LYS A 353 16.69 15.93 -5.76
N LYS A 354 17.76 15.19 -5.56
CA LYS A 354 18.01 13.92 -6.24
C LYS A 354 16.97 12.88 -5.85
N VAL A 355 16.69 12.77 -4.54
CA VAL A 355 15.65 11.88 -4.02
C VAL A 355 14.26 12.36 -4.44
N TYR A 356 14.02 13.67 -4.42
CA TYR A 356 12.78 14.28 -4.91
C TYR A 356 12.51 13.92 -6.39
N ASP A 357 13.49 14.09 -7.27
CA ASP A 357 13.35 13.84 -8.71
C ASP A 357 13.09 12.34 -9.01
N SER A 358 13.61 11.45 -8.17
CA SER A 358 13.38 10.00 -8.31
C SER A 358 11.97 9.55 -7.86
N ASN A 359 11.27 10.39 -7.05
CA ASN A 359 9.98 10.08 -6.44
C ASN A 359 8.89 11.07 -6.87
N LYS A 360 8.39 10.95 -8.09
CA LYS A 360 7.40 11.86 -8.68
C LYS A 360 6.12 12.07 -7.86
N SER A 361 5.77 11.12 -6.98
CA SER A 361 4.60 11.23 -6.12
C SER A 361 4.76 12.29 -5.03
N VAL A 362 5.99 12.69 -4.70
CA VAL A 362 6.26 13.71 -3.68
C VAL A 362 5.67 15.05 -4.09
N GLU A 363 5.88 15.48 -5.35
CA GLU A 363 5.29 16.73 -5.84
C GLU A 363 3.78 16.75 -5.70
N SER A 364 3.10 15.74 -6.25
CA SER A 364 1.63 15.71 -6.30
C SER A 364 0.95 15.45 -4.96
N LYS A 365 1.61 14.70 -4.07
CA LYS A 365 1.02 14.29 -2.79
C LYS A 365 1.38 15.22 -1.63
N PHE A 366 2.53 15.86 -1.69
CA PHE A 366 3.07 16.63 -0.55
C PHE A 366 3.35 18.08 -0.90
N VAL A 367 4.22 18.37 -1.86
CA VAL A 367 4.64 19.75 -2.16
C VAL A 367 3.47 20.61 -2.65
N SER A 368 2.74 20.14 -3.68
CA SER A 368 1.59 20.87 -4.24
C SER A 368 0.43 21.05 -3.25
N LYS A 369 0.40 20.25 -2.18
CA LYS A 369 -0.61 20.32 -1.11
C LYS A 369 -0.14 21.09 0.13
N GLY A 370 1.11 21.58 0.13
CA GLY A 370 1.69 22.27 1.28
C GLY A 370 1.95 21.35 2.49
N LEU A 371 2.12 20.04 2.26
CA LEU A 371 2.46 19.06 3.29
C LEU A 371 3.97 18.87 3.47
N ALA A 372 4.78 19.48 2.61
CA ALA A 372 6.24 19.48 2.68
C ALA A 372 6.78 20.88 2.92
N LEU A 373 7.81 20.99 3.71
CA LEU A 373 8.66 22.17 3.81
C LEU A 373 9.69 22.11 2.68
N VAL A 374 9.90 23.22 1.99
CA VAL A 374 10.84 23.32 0.87
C VAL A 374 11.72 24.54 1.08
N ALA A 375 13.03 24.36 0.97
CA ALA A 375 14.02 25.42 1.12
C ALA A 375 15.15 25.24 0.11
N ASP A 376 15.88 26.30 -0.17
CA ASP A 376 17.01 26.29 -1.08
C ASP A 376 18.32 25.90 -0.37
N THR A 377 18.41 26.03 0.97
CA THR A 377 19.58 25.65 1.78
C THR A 377 19.19 24.84 3.01
N ILE A 378 20.17 24.12 3.59
CA ILE A 378 19.98 23.33 4.82
C ILE A 378 19.64 24.25 5.99
N GLU A 379 20.28 25.42 6.07
CA GLU A 379 20.02 26.42 7.11
C GLU A 379 18.59 26.98 7.04
N GLU A 380 18.11 27.30 5.84
CA GLU A 380 16.73 27.74 5.63
C GLU A 380 15.74 26.64 5.99
N LEU A 381 16.03 25.39 5.61
CA LEU A 381 15.19 24.26 5.96
C LEU A 381 15.11 24.09 7.49
N GLY A 382 16.24 24.16 8.19
CA GLY A 382 16.29 24.08 9.65
C GLY A 382 15.46 25.16 10.34
N GLN A 383 15.39 26.37 9.76
CA GLN A 383 14.56 27.45 10.29
C GLN A 383 13.04 27.24 10.03
N LEU A 384 12.68 26.51 8.99
CA LEU A 384 11.29 26.17 8.69
C LEU A 384 10.78 24.99 9.52
N MET A 385 11.67 24.10 9.94
CA MET A 385 11.35 22.93 10.76
C MET A 385 11.09 23.37 12.22
N ASP A 386 10.15 22.70 12.89
CA ASP A 386 9.96 22.83 14.34
C ASP A 386 10.96 21.91 15.08
N THR A 387 12.26 22.25 14.96
CA THR A 387 13.38 21.47 15.50
C THR A 387 14.49 22.43 15.99
N ASP A 388 15.51 21.88 16.65
CA ASP A 388 16.75 22.63 16.91
C ASP A 388 17.50 22.82 15.58
N ALA A 389 17.41 24.02 15.02
CA ALA A 389 17.95 24.33 13.69
C ALA A 389 19.49 24.23 13.64
N GLU A 390 20.20 24.62 14.73
CA GLU A 390 21.66 24.54 14.80
C GLU A 390 22.11 23.06 14.84
N ALA A 391 21.48 22.25 15.69
CA ALA A 391 21.76 20.83 15.78
C ALA A 391 21.41 20.09 14.48
N PHE A 392 20.34 20.51 13.78
CA PHE A 392 19.98 19.95 12.48
C PHE A 392 21.06 20.19 11.42
N VAL A 393 21.53 21.43 11.29
CA VAL A 393 22.60 21.79 10.33
C VAL A 393 23.87 20.99 10.63
N GLU A 394 24.29 20.93 11.92
CA GLU A 394 25.45 20.13 12.34
C GLU A 394 25.27 18.64 12.04
N THR A 395 24.08 18.09 12.25
CA THR A 395 23.76 16.68 11.96
C THR A 395 23.91 16.37 10.46
N ILE A 396 23.37 17.22 9.59
CA ILE A 396 23.48 17.02 8.12
C ILE A 396 24.93 17.21 7.67
N ALA A 397 25.64 18.20 8.19
CA ALA A 397 27.07 18.41 7.88
C ALA A 397 27.90 17.18 8.25
N ALA A 398 27.76 16.67 9.48
CA ALA A 398 28.47 15.48 9.94
C ALA A 398 28.13 14.22 9.10
N TYR A 399 26.86 14.05 8.71
CA TYR A 399 26.42 12.96 7.83
C TYR A 399 27.09 13.05 6.45
N ASN A 400 27.12 14.24 5.84
CA ASN A 400 27.75 14.49 4.56
C ASN A 400 29.28 14.29 4.61
N ASP A 401 29.93 14.77 5.67
CA ASP A 401 31.38 14.61 5.88
C ASP A 401 31.76 13.13 6.03
N ALA A 402 30.99 12.34 6.78
CA ALA A 402 31.23 10.91 6.93
C ALA A 402 31.12 10.17 5.57
N ILE A 403 30.18 10.56 4.71
CA ILE A 403 30.07 10.02 3.35
C ILE A 403 31.29 10.41 2.51
N ALA A 404 31.67 11.68 2.51
CA ALA A 404 32.79 12.20 1.72
C ALA A 404 34.13 11.56 2.13
N ASN A 405 34.30 11.25 3.41
CA ASN A 405 35.51 10.61 3.95
C ASN A 405 35.48 9.08 3.84
N GLY A 406 34.36 8.48 3.40
CA GLY A 406 34.20 7.01 3.35
C GLY A 406 34.14 6.36 4.74
N GLU A 407 33.67 7.09 5.74
CA GLU A 407 33.51 6.63 7.11
C GLU A 407 32.22 5.79 7.25
N ASP A 408 32.23 4.86 8.21
CA ASP A 408 31.04 4.09 8.55
C ASP A 408 29.94 4.98 9.15
N ASP A 409 28.68 4.67 8.85
CA ASP A 409 27.55 5.36 9.45
C ASP A 409 27.38 4.95 10.93
N PRO A 410 27.36 5.88 11.87
CA PRO A 410 27.20 5.54 13.29
C PRO A 410 25.88 4.84 13.63
N MET A 411 24.86 4.95 12.74
CA MET A 411 23.58 4.24 12.85
C MET A 411 23.60 2.89 12.13
N GLY A 412 24.72 2.51 11.49
CA GLY A 412 24.88 1.23 10.78
C GLY A 412 24.20 1.17 9.43
N ARG A 413 23.96 2.30 8.76
CA ARG A 413 23.46 2.33 7.40
C ARG A 413 24.58 2.13 6.40
N GLU A 414 24.65 0.94 5.80
CA GLU A 414 25.73 0.55 4.87
C GLU A 414 25.42 0.93 3.41
N LYS A 415 24.15 1.01 3.02
CA LYS A 415 23.68 1.20 1.63
C LYS A 415 22.91 2.52 1.48
N ALA A 416 22.81 3.00 0.24
CA ALA A 416 22.02 4.20 -0.12
C ALA A 416 22.34 5.41 0.78
N ARG A 417 23.63 5.64 1.03
CA ARG A 417 24.13 6.82 1.73
C ARG A 417 24.38 7.91 0.70
N GLU A 418 23.41 8.79 0.55
CA GLU A 418 23.48 9.91 -0.37
C GLU A 418 23.64 11.20 0.44
N SER A 419 24.58 12.06 0.01
CA SER A 419 24.75 13.37 0.65
C SER A 419 23.53 14.23 0.42
N ILE A 420 23.08 14.90 1.46
CA ILE A 420 22.01 15.90 1.40
C ILE A 420 22.69 17.25 1.25
N VAL A 421 22.61 17.82 0.07
CA VAL A 421 23.36 19.03 -0.29
C VAL A 421 22.43 20.18 -0.63
N ASP A 422 22.96 21.39 -0.43
CA ASP A 422 22.33 22.61 -0.93
C ASP A 422 22.42 22.69 -2.45
N ALA A 423 21.60 23.54 -3.06
CA ALA A 423 21.52 23.73 -4.49
C ALA A 423 22.78 24.37 -5.10
#